data_9aa74349534dfd65b3fd34c26468d9b9
#
_entry.id   9aa74349534dfd65b3fd34c26468d9b9
#
_cell.length_a   1.000
_cell.length_b   1.000
_cell.length_c   1.000
_cell.angle_alpha   90.00
_cell.angle_beta   90.00
_cell.angle_gamma   90.00
#
_symmetry.space_group_name_H-M   'P 1'
#
loop_
_entity.id
_entity.type
_entity.pdbx_description
1 polymer ?
#
loop_
_entity_poly.entity_id
_entity_poly.type
_entity_poly.pdbx_seq_one_letter_code
_entity_poly.pdbx_strand_id
1 'polypeptide(L)'
;MGKAETLLQVKDAEAKAKQTLEQAEEKQRSIIAAARREAVERSQKSEQDLHAKTESTLAQERKALSAQREELLTKGKDEAAKIEAKASDRIPKAKMMIKQRFERTLDAAAGANE
;
A
#
# COMPACT_ATOMS: atom_id res chain seq x y z
N MET A 1 62.84 50.79 -18.35
CA MET A 1 62.27 49.80 -17.42
C MET A 1 63.41 49.11 -16.69
N GLY A 2 63.47 49.34 -15.39
CA GLY A 2 64.47 48.69 -14.56
C GLY A 2 64.11 47.28 -14.16
N LYS A 3 65.08 46.50 -13.76
CA LYS A 3 64.90 45.13 -13.23
C LYS A 3 63.96 45.08 -12.02
N ALA A 4 63.89 46.17 -11.21
CA ALA A 4 63.01 46.29 -10.06
C ALA A 4 61.54 46.33 -10.44
N GLU A 5 61.21 47.05 -11.51
CA GLU A 5 59.82 47.15 -12.02
C GLU A 5 59.32 45.77 -12.58
N THR A 6 60.20 45.11 -13.33
CA THR A 6 59.93 43.80 -13.89
C THR A 6 59.72 42.78 -12.77
N LEU A 7 60.52 42.84 -11.72
CA LEU A 7 60.41 41.97 -10.57
C LEU A 7 59.08 42.19 -9.81
N LEU A 8 58.66 43.45 -9.65
CA LEU A 8 57.39 43.81 -9.05
C LEU A 8 56.19 43.28 -9.86
N GLN A 9 56.28 43.42 -11.19
CA GLN A 9 55.25 42.88 -12.08
C GLN A 9 55.14 41.36 -12.00
N VAL A 10 56.26 40.67 -11.92
CA VAL A 10 56.26 39.23 -11.74
C VAL A 10 55.65 38.84 -10.40
N LYS A 11 56.00 39.51 -9.32
CA LYS A 11 55.44 39.28 -7.98
C LYS A 11 53.95 39.53 -7.94
N ASP A 12 53.47 40.64 -8.59
CA ASP A 12 52.06 40.93 -8.71
C ASP A 12 51.32 39.83 -9.48
N ALA A 13 51.90 39.38 -10.59
CA ALA A 13 51.35 38.31 -11.38
C ALA A 13 51.26 36.99 -10.60
N GLU A 14 52.31 36.65 -9.84
CA GLU A 14 52.30 35.50 -8.98
C GLU A 14 51.26 35.59 -7.86
N ALA A 15 51.12 36.75 -7.24
CA ALA A 15 50.14 36.98 -6.20
C ALA A 15 48.70 36.86 -6.74
N LYS A 16 48.45 37.40 -7.93
CA LYS A 16 47.13 37.28 -8.60
C LYS A 16 46.83 35.83 -9.00
N ALA A 17 47.83 35.13 -9.52
CA ALA A 17 47.72 33.73 -9.87
C ALA A 17 47.39 32.88 -8.65
N LYS A 18 48.10 33.10 -7.54
CA LYS A 18 47.85 32.44 -6.27
C LYS A 18 46.45 32.74 -5.74
N GLN A 19 46.02 33.99 -5.77
CA GLN A 19 44.69 34.42 -5.34
C GLN A 19 43.58 33.77 -6.20
N THR A 20 43.76 33.74 -7.51
CA THR A 20 42.86 33.08 -8.44
C THR A 20 42.72 31.61 -8.15
N LEU A 21 43.85 30.93 -7.87
CA LEU A 21 43.88 29.53 -7.53
C LEU A 21 43.12 29.24 -6.21
N GLU A 22 43.40 30.05 -5.18
CA GLU A 22 42.73 29.95 -3.88
C GLU A 22 41.21 30.16 -3.99
N GLN A 23 40.81 31.17 -4.76
CA GLN A 23 39.38 31.42 -5.03
C GLN A 23 38.72 30.26 -5.78
N ALA A 24 39.43 29.68 -6.76
CA ALA A 24 38.92 28.53 -7.50
C ALA A 24 38.78 27.31 -6.59
N GLU A 25 39.72 27.04 -5.72
CA GLU A 25 39.68 25.96 -4.75
C GLU A 25 38.53 26.14 -3.75
N GLU A 26 38.35 27.34 -3.23
CA GLU A 26 37.26 27.66 -2.31
C GLU A 26 35.93 27.51 -2.98
N LYS A 27 35.78 28.00 -4.22
CA LYS A 27 34.58 27.87 -5.02
C LYS A 27 34.24 26.39 -5.28
N GLN A 28 35.24 25.59 -5.58
CA GLN A 28 35.10 24.15 -5.75
C GLN A 28 34.57 23.49 -4.47
N ARG A 29 35.19 23.79 -3.32
CA ARG A 29 34.72 23.26 -2.03
C ARG A 29 33.29 23.68 -1.71
N SER A 30 32.95 24.94 -1.97
CA SER A 30 31.61 25.47 -1.77
C SER A 30 30.58 24.78 -2.66
N ILE A 31 30.91 24.56 -3.93
CA ILE A 31 30.03 23.85 -4.88
C ILE A 31 29.82 22.40 -4.44
N ILE A 32 30.88 21.72 -4.05
CA ILE A 32 30.79 20.32 -3.57
C ILE A 32 29.96 20.24 -2.30
N ALA A 33 30.18 21.15 -1.34
CA ALA A 33 29.42 21.18 -0.09
C ALA A 33 27.94 21.45 -0.35
N ALA A 34 27.63 22.40 -1.23
CA ALA A 34 26.26 22.71 -1.62
C ALA A 34 25.57 21.53 -2.33
N ALA A 35 26.29 20.89 -3.24
CA ALA A 35 25.79 19.71 -3.96
C ALA A 35 25.49 18.54 -3.02
N ARG A 36 26.37 18.28 -2.06
CA ARG A 36 26.18 17.24 -1.05
C ARG A 36 24.98 17.54 -0.16
N ARG A 37 24.84 18.79 0.26
CA ARG A 37 23.70 19.22 1.07
C ARG A 37 22.38 19.07 0.31
N GLU A 38 22.36 19.51 -0.92
CA GLU A 38 21.19 19.37 -1.80
C GLU A 38 20.84 17.90 -2.03
N ALA A 39 21.83 17.04 -2.24
CA ALA A 39 21.61 15.60 -2.41
C ALA A 39 21.00 14.98 -1.15
N VAL A 40 21.49 15.33 0.03
CA VAL A 40 20.94 14.85 1.30
C VAL A 40 19.51 15.35 1.51
N GLU A 41 19.25 16.61 1.24
CA GLU A 41 17.90 17.19 1.35
C GLU A 41 16.91 16.52 0.40
N ARG A 42 17.31 16.29 -0.84
CA ARG A 42 16.49 15.56 -1.83
C ARG A 42 16.21 14.14 -1.42
N SER A 43 17.21 13.46 -0.90
CA SER A 43 17.07 12.09 -0.42
C SER A 43 16.10 12.01 0.74
N GLN A 44 16.24 12.88 1.73
CA GLN A 44 15.35 12.94 2.89
C GLN A 44 13.92 13.28 2.49
N LYS A 45 13.74 14.24 1.61
CA LYS A 45 12.43 14.64 1.11
C LYS A 45 11.77 13.50 0.34
N SER A 46 12.54 12.83 -0.50
CA SER A 46 12.07 11.67 -1.28
C SER A 46 11.64 10.53 -0.37
N GLU A 47 12.41 10.25 0.69
CA GLU A 47 12.05 9.24 1.69
C GLU A 47 10.78 9.58 2.44
N GLN A 48 10.63 10.83 2.86
CA GLN A 48 9.43 11.32 3.54
C GLN A 48 8.20 11.23 2.65
N ASP A 49 8.31 11.68 1.40
CA ASP A 49 7.23 11.63 0.43
C ASP A 49 6.82 10.18 0.12
N LEU A 50 7.81 9.30 -0.02
CA LEU A 50 7.58 7.88 -0.26
C LEU A 50 6.89 7.22 0.95
N HIS A 51 7.34 7.54 2.15
CA HIS A 51 6.75 7.03 3.38
C HIS A 51 5.29 7.48 3.56
N ALA A 52 5.03 8.78 3.34
CA ALA A 52 3.68 9.33 3.37
C ALA A 52 2.76 8.68 2.33
N LYS A 53 3.27 8.48 1.11
CA LYS A 53 2.54 7.82 0.03
C LYS A 53 2.23 6.37 0.36
N THR A 54 3.19 5.66 0.93
CA THR A 54 3.02 4.26 1.36
C THR A 54 1.97 4.15 2.46
N GLU A 55 2.03 5.01 3.48
CA GLU A 55 1.02 5.04 4.54
C GLU A 55 -0.38 5.34 4.02
N SER A 56 -0.49 6.33 3.12
CA SER A 56 -1.76 6.67 2.48
C SER A 56 -2.33 5.51 1.68
N THR A 57 -1.50 4.85 0.88
CA THR A 57 -1.90 3.69 0.07
C THR A 57 -2.34 2.52 0.96
N LEU A 58 -1.58 2.24 2.02
CA LEU A 58 -1.94 1.19 2.98
C LEU A 58 -3.27 1.48 3.67
N ALA A 59 -3.50 2.73 4.08
CA ALA A 59 -4.75 3.12 4.70
C ALA A 59 -5.94 2.97 3.75
N GLN A 60 -5.78 3.36 2.49
CA GLN A 60 -6.80 3.19 1.46
C GLN A 60 -7.10 1.71 1.19
N GLU A 61 -6.07 0.89 1.06
CA GLU A 61 -6.23 -0.54 0.82
C GLU A 61 -6.89 -1.25 2.01
N ARG A 62 -6.51 -0.92 3.22
CA ARG A 62 -7.16 -1.45 4.44
C ARG A 62 -8.62 -1.09 4.49
N LYS A 63 -8.97 0.13 4.14
CA LYS A 63 -10.36 0.59 4.07
C LYS A 63 -11.15 -0.16 3.01
N ALA A 64 -10.57 -0.33 1.82
CA ALA A 64 -11.19 -1.08 0.74
C ALA A 64 -11.41 -2.55 1.10
N LEU A 65 -10.41 -3.19 1.73
CA LEU A 65 -10.50 -4.57 2.20
C LEU A 65 -11.55 -4.73 3.30
N SER A 66 -11.64 -3.77 4.22
CA SER A 66 -12.66 -3.76 5.27
C SER A 66 -14.06 -3.68 4.67
N ALA A 67 -14.26 -2.83 3.67
CA ALA A 67 -15.53 -2.72 2.95
C ALA A 67 -15.89 -4.01 2.22
N GLN A 68 -14.94 -4.62 1.53
CA GLN A 68 -15.14 -5.91 0.86
C GLN A 68 -15.49 -7.02 1.84
N ARG A 69 -14.82 -7.05 2.98
CA ARG A 69 -15.10 -8.00 4.05
C ARG A 69 -16.52 -7.88 4.56
N GLU A 70 -16.97 -6.65 4.83
CA GLU A 70 -18.34 -6.40 5.27
C GLU A 70 -19.36 -6.82 4.22
N GLU A 71 -19.11 -6.52 2.96
CA GLU A 71 -19.97 -6.93 1.85
C GLU A 71 -20.08 -8.45 1.75
N LEU A 72 -18.96 -9.18 1.85
CA LEU A 72 -18.95 -10.62 1.85
C LEU A 72 -19.67 -11.22 3.05
N LEU A 73 -19.50 -10.64 4.23
CA LEU A 73 -20.22 -11.06 5.44
C LEU A 73 -21.71 -10.87 5.31
N THR A 74 -22.14 -9.74 4.76
CA THR A 74 -23.56 -9.44 4.52
C THR A 74 -24.17 -10.40 3.52
N LYS A 75 -23.48 -10.66 2.40
CA LYS A 75 -23.91 -11.64 1.40
C LYS A 75 -23.98 -13.05 1.98
N GLY A 76 -22.97 -13.44 2.76
CA GLY A 76 -22.96 -14.75 3.43
C GLY A 76 -24.11 -14.92 4.41
N LYS A 77 -24.41 -13.92 5.21
CA LYS A 77 -25.54 -13.92 6.13
C LYS A 77 -26.87 -13.98 5.38
N ASP A 78 -27.02 -13.25 4.29
CA ASP A 78 -28.23 -13.28 3.46
C ASP A 78 -28.43 -14.66 2.83
N GLU A 79 -27.39 -15.26 2.31
CA GLU A 79 -27.44 -16.61 1.75
C GLU A 79 -27.76 -17.65 2.81
N ALA A 80 -27.14 -17.55 3.98
CA ALA A 80 -27.43 -18.41 5.11
C ALA A 80 -28.90 -18.28 5.56
N ALA A 81 -29.41 -17.06 5.63
CA ALA A 81 -30.81 -16.81 5.96
C ALA A 81 -31.77 -17.40 4.93
N LYS A 82 -31.43 -17.31 3.65
CA LYS A 82 -32.22 -17.93 2.57
C LYS A 82 -32.23 -19.46 2.66
N ILE A 83 -31.09 -20.07 2.93
CA ILE A 83 -30.97 -21.52 3.12
C ILE A 83 -31.80 -21.96 4.33
N GLU A 84 -31.69 -21.24 5.44
CA GLU A 84 -32.44 -21.49 6.66
C GLU A 84 -33.96 -21.37 6.43
N ALA A 85 -34.40 -20.33 5.73
CA ALA A 85 -35.80 -20.14 5.37
C ALA A 85 -36.32 -21.29 4.49
N LYS A 86 -35.56 -21.69 3.48
CA LYS A 86 -35.88 -22.84 2.62
C LYS A 86 -35.98 -24.14 3.40
N ALA A 87 -35.04 -24.38 4.31
CA ALA A 87 -35.01 -25.55 5.17
C ALA A 87 -36.23 -25.56 6.09
N SER A 88 -36.55 -24.45 6.74
CA SER A 88 -37.74 -24.31 7.59
C SER A 88 -39.05 -24.61 6.84
N ASP A 89 -39.11 -24.22 5.57
CA ASP A 89 -40.27 -24.47 4.71
C ASP A 89 -40.34 -25.92 4.24
N ARG A 90 -39.20 -26.56 3.97
CA ARG A 90 -39.10 -27.94 3.46
C ARG A 90 -39.22 -29.01 4.52
N ILE A 91 -38.76 -28.74 5.75
CA ILE A 91 -38.82 -29.72 6.85
C ILE A 91 -40.21 -30.24 7.14
N PRO A 92 -41.26 -29.37 7.30
CA PRO A 92 -42.60 -29.82 7.48
C PRO A 92 -43.16 -30.66 6.31
N LYS A 93 -42.81 -30.27 5.09
CA LYS A 93 -43.19 -31.01 3.88
C LYS A 93 -42.54 -32.37 3.82
N ALA A 94 -41.26 -32.46 4.17
CA ALA A 94 -40.56 -33.75 4.24
C ALA A 94 -41.13 -34.67 5.32
N LYS A 95 -41.46 -34.13 6.49
CA LYS A 95 -42.12 -34.88 7.58
C LYS A 95 -43.49 -35.41 7.15
N MET A 96 -44.26 -34.55 6.47
CA MET A 96 -45.54 -34.96 5.97
C MET A 96 -45.45 -36.08 4.92
N MET A 97 -44.45 -35.99 4.04
CA MET A 97 -44.22 -36.99 3.01
C MET A 97 -43.80 -38.37 3.62
N ILE A 98 -42.93 -38.33 4.61
CA ILE A 98 -42.56 -39.57 5.36
C ILE A 98 -43.75 -40.16 6.07
N LYS A 99 -44.53 -39.33 6.73
CA LYS A 99 -45.78 -39.77 7.42
C LYS A 99 -46.75 -40.42 6.46
N GLN A 100 -46.98 -39.84 5.31
CA GLN A 100 -47.87 -40.40 4.29
C GLN A 100 -47.39 -41.74 3.75
N ARG A 101 -46.08 -41.88 3.51
CA ARG A 101 -45.49 -43.15 3.07
C ARG A 101 -45.60 -44.20 4.11
N PHE A 102 -45.40 -43.88 5.38
CA PHE A 102 -45.57 -44.77 6.49
C PHE A 102 -47.03 -45.25 6.63
N GLU A 103 -47.98 -44.36 6.56
CA GLU A 103 -49.43 -44.65 6.56
C GLU A 103 -49.80 -45.57 5.40
N ARG A 104 -49.32 -45.32 4.20
CA ARG A 104 -49.59 -46.20 3.03
C ARG A 104 -49.00 -47.57 3.21
N THR A 105 -47.85 -47.68 3.79
CA THR A 105 -47.20 -48.97 4.07
C THR A 105 -47.98 -49.77 5.11
N LEU A 106 -48.51 -49.10 6.15
CA LEU A 106 -49.36 -49.70 7.17
C LEU A 106 -50.70 -50.16 6.58
N ASP A 107 -51.33 -49.36 5.77
CA ASP A 107 -52.59 -49.68 5.11
C ASP A 107 -52.41 -50.85 4.15
N ALA A 108 -51.35 -50.90 3.39
CA ALA A 108 -51.02 -52.04 2.53
C ALA A 108 -50.78 -53.34 3.33
N ALA A 109 -50.08 -53.24 4.45
CA ALA A 109 -49.84 -54.39 5.34
C ALA A 109 -51.14 -54.86 6.01
N ALA A 110 -52.00 -53.91 6.44
CA ALA A 110 -53.29 -54.28 7.02
C ALA A 110 -54.24 -54.85 5.97
N GLY A 111 -54.23 -54.35 4.74
CA GLY A 111 -55.01 -54.92 3.64
C GLY A 111 -54.54 -56.29 3.19
N ALA A 112 -53.29 -56.60 3.31
CA ALA A 112 -52.69 -57.90 2.97
C ALA A 112 -53.07 -59.03 3.98
N ASN A 113 -53.51 -58.64 5.19
CA ASN A 113 -53.91 -59.58 6.25
C ASN A 113 -55.39 -59.89 6.27
N GLU A 114 -56.13 -59.14 5.45
CA GLU A 114 -57.57 -59.46 5.22
C GLU A 114 -57.67 -60.50 4.12
#